data_8486db9cbcffcedbe60f117ee3ae0a54
#
_entry.id   8486db9cbcffcedbe60f117ee3ae0a54
#
_cell.length_a   1.000
_cell.length_b   1.000
_cell.length_c   1.000
_cell.angle_alpha   90.00
_cell.angle_beta   90.00
_cell.angle_gamma   90.00
#
_symmetry.space_group_name_H-M   'P 1'
#
loop_
_entity.id
_entity.type
_entity.pdbx_description
1 polymer ?
#
loop_
_entity_poly.entity_id
_entity_poly.type
_entity_poly.pdbx_seq_one_letter_code
_entity_poly.pdbx_strand_id
1 'polypeptide(L)'
;LLVDPRNCSLLRVLHPEIRIISSIDEAMSGNPQWKASACYPLDFVGRFFAKTLEDLGEKGEERVLGKSASRHDLLHIGISWKSDAELIGGLKSTDLADWKEIFAQPGCRFFSLQYGDVSDDLEAFPNIETIEGFDPFGATLNFAERVSELDLVITVGNTTAHVAVRTETPVWVLLASGLGPSWIWLRQGTQTPVYPRARIFRQPIPGDWKSAFRQVVAELSCWLHSR
;
A
#
# COMPACT_ATOMS: atom_id res chain seq x y z
N LEU A 1 -9.44 -7.82 17.97
CA LEU A 1 -8.25 -7.15 17.50
C LEU A 1 -8.37 -5.64 17.76
N LEU A 2 -7.44 -5.06 18.50
CA LEU A 2 -7.36 -3.61 18.72
C LEU A 2 -6.56 -2.97 17.57
N VAL A 3 -7.12 -1.97 16.93
CA VAL A 3 -6.53 -1.30 15.77
C VAL A 3 -6.77 0.20 15.81
N ASP A 4 -6.04 0.95 15.01
CA ASP A 4 -6.32 2.37 14.76
C ASP A 4 -7.79 2.54 14.27
N PRO A 5 -8.55 3.52 14.80
CA PRO A 5 -9.95 3.73 14.42
C PRO A 5 -10.18 3.82 12.91
N ARG A 6 -9.23 4.39 12.15
CA ARG A 6 -9.30 4.52 10.69
C ARG A 6 -9.37 3.16 9.97
N ASN A 7 -8.74 2.13 10.56
CA ASN A 7 -8.68 0.79 9.97
C ASN A 7 -9.88 -0.10 10.32
N CYS A 8 -10.72 0.30 11.28
CA CYS A 8 -11.81 -0.54 11.79
C CYS A 8 -12.79 -0.95 10.69
N SER A 9 -13.21 -0.01 9.85
CA SER A 9 -14.21 -0.27 8.79
C SER A 9 -13.69 -1.27 7.75
N LEU A 10 -12.47 -1.05 7.24
CA LEU A 10 -11.87 -1.97 6.27
C LEU A 10 -11.68 -3.37 6.85
N LEU A 11 -11.13 -3.46 8.06
CA LEU A 11 -10.86 -4.76 8.67
C LEU A 11 -12.13 -5.52 9.03
N ARG A 12 -13.23 -4.84 9.40
CA ARG A 12 -14.52 -5.49 9.63
C ARG A 12 -15.13 -6.07 8.35
N VAL A 13 -14.91 -5.41 7.21
CA VAL A 13 -15.34 -5.93 5.90
C VAL A 13 -14.50 -7.15 5.50
N LEU A 14 -13.18 -7.07 5.66
CA LEU A 14 -12.27 -8.15 5.28
C LEU A 14 -12.31 -9.34 6.23
N HIS A 15 -12.61 -9.11 7.53
CA HIS A 15 -12.55 -10.13 8.59
C HIS A 15 -13.78 -10.07 9.49
N PRO A 16 -14.98 -10.39 8.96
CA PRO A 16 -16.24 -10.31 9.72
C PRO A 16 -16.28 -11.27 10.93
N GLU A 17 -15.45 -12.31 10.94
CA GLU A 17 -15.31 -13.26 12.04
C GLU A 17 -14.45 -12.73 13.19
N ILE A 18 -13.69 -11.64 13.00
CA ILE A 18 -12.82 -11.06 14.02
C ILE A 18 -13.50 -9.84 14.65
N ARG A 19 -13.57 -9.80 15.98
CA ARG A 19 -13.98 -8.59 16.68
C ARG A 19 -12.90 -7.51 16.56
N ILE A 20 -13.20 -6.46 15.80
CA ILE A 20 -12.32 -5.31 15.61
C ILE A 20 -12.78 -4.19 16.54
N ILE A 21 -11.88 -3.68 17.36
CA ILE A 21 -12.09 -2.61 18.36
C ILE A 21 -11.06 -1.48 18.17
N SER A 22 -11.45 -0.28 18.55
CA SER A 22 -10.62 0.92 18.38
C SER A 22 -10.03 1.48 19.70
N SER A 23 -10.48 0.95 20.84
CA SER A 23 -9.97 1.39 22.13
C SER A 23 -9.88 0.24 23.15
N ILE A 24 -9.06 0.41 24.16
CA ILE A 24 -8.99 -0.52 25.30
C ILE A 24 -10.27 -0.49 26.11
N ASP A 25 -10.92 0.67 26.23
CA ASP A 25 -12.18 0.82 26.95
C ASP A 25 -13.28 0.00 26.28
N GLU A 26 -13.33 -0.01 24.94
CA GLU A 26 -14.23 -0.88 24.16
C GLU A 26 -13.94 -2.37 24.42
N ALA A 27 -12.68 -2.73 24.60
CA ALA A 27 -12.27 -4.09 24.96
C ALA A 27 -12.74 -4.50 26.35
N MET A 28 -12.69 -3.55 27.30
CA MET A 28 -12.99 -3.78 28.71
C MET A 28 -14.49 -3.67 29.05
N SER A 29 -15.24 -2.84 28.31
CA SER A 29 -16.67 -2.59 28.52
C SER A 29 -17.59 -3.65 27.90
N GLY A 30 -17.06 -4.59 27.18
CA GLY A 30 -17.82 -5.58 26.44
C GLY A 30 -18.32 -6.76 27.29
N ASN A 31 -19.20 -7.56 26.67
CA ASN A 31 -19.76 -8.80 27.17
C ASN A 31 -18.72 -9.64 27.95
N PRO A 32 -19.07 -10.17 29.15
CA PRO A 32 -18.18 -11.00 29.99
C PRO A 32 -17.52 -12.20 29.25
N GLN A 33 -18.07 -12.64 28.15
CA GLN A 33 -17.50 -13.69 27.30
C GLN A 33 -16.20 -13.28 26.59
N TRP A 34 -15.85 -11.98 26.54
CA TRP A 34 -14.72 -11.43 25.80
C TRP A 34 -13.68 -10.76 26.71
N LYS A 35 -13.41 -11.32 27.86
CA LYS A 35 -12.32 -10.81 28.72
C LYS A 35 -10.99 -11.13 28.05
N ALA A 36 -10.29 -10.09 27.58
CA ALA A 36 -8.90 -10.23 27.16
C ALA A 36 -8.03 -10.58 28.37
N SER A 37 -7.42 -11.75 28.37
CA SER A 37 -6.48 -12.18 29.43
C SER A 37 -5.05 -11.69 29.14
N ALA A 38 -4.75 -11.31 27.89
CA ALA A 38 -3.45 -10.77 27.49
C ALA A 38 -3.59 -9.93 26.21
N CYS A 39 -2.69 -8.97 26.04
CA CYS A 39 -2.57 -8.15 24.84
C CYS A 39 -1.15 -8.31 24.27
N TYR A 40 -1.05 -8.65 23.02
CA TYR A 40 0.23 -8.81 22.33
C TYR A 40 0.25 -7.97 21.05
N PRO A 41 1.40 -7.35 20.70
CA PRO A 41 1.58 -6.76 19.38
C PRO A 41 1.34 -7.79 18.27
N LEU A 42 0.67 -7.40 17.18
CA LEU A 42 0.33 -8.32 16.09
C LEU A 42 1.57 -8.98 15.48
N ASP A 43 2.66 -8.21 15.32
CA ASP A 43 3.94 -8.72 14.83
C ASP A 43 4.53 -9.81 15.72
N PHE A 44 4.29 -9.71 17.03
CA PHE A 44 4.73 -10.73 17.98
C PHE A 44 3.91 -12.01 17.86
N VAL A 45 2.60 -11.88 17.62
CA VAL A 45 1.68 -13.02 17.47
C VAL A 45 2.02 -13.84 16.23
N GLY A 46 2.41 -13.19 15.13
CA GLY A 46 2.77 -13.85 13.87
C GLY A 46 3.83 -14.94 14.02
N ARG A 47 4.80 -14.76 14.92
CA ARG A 47 5.87 -15.74 15.20
C ARG A 47 5.40 -17.11 15.70
N PHE A 48 4.20 -17.19 16.25
CA PHE A 48 3.63 -18.46 16.72
C PHE A 48 2.96 -19.25 15.60
N PHE A 49 2.58 -18.58 14.52
CA PHE A 49 1.82 -19.15 13.42
C PHE A 49 2.64 -19.34 12.14
N ALA A 50 3.71 -18.56 11.97
CA ALA A 50 4.58 -18.62 10.81
C ALA A 50 6.04 -18.75 11.26
N LYS A 51 6.65 -19.92 11.04
CA LYS A 51 8.04 -20.23 11.35
C LYS A 51 8.93 -20.13 10.12
N THR A 52 8.35 -20.28 8.94
CA THR A 52 9.00 -20.20 7.65
C THR A 52 8.33 -19.15 6.75
N LEU A 53 8.97 -18.79 5.65
CA LEU A 53 8.36 -17.89 4.65
C LEU A 53 7.17 -18.56 3.95
N GLU A 54 7.18 -19.87 3.80
CA GLU A 54 6.10 -20.66 3.23
C GLU A 54 4.84 -20.58 4.10
N ASP A 55 4.99 -20.67 5.43
CA ASP A 55 3.87 -20.51 6.37
C ASP A 55 3.14 -19.18 6.22
N LEU A 56 3.81 -18.12 5.74
CA LEU A 56 3.20 -16.79 5.51
C LEU A 56 2.30 -16.77 4.28
N GLY A 57 2.55 -17.63 3.28
CA GLY A 57 1.81 -17.69 2.03
C GLY A 57 0.70 -18.75 2.00
N GLU A 58 0.77 -19.79 2.83
CA GLU A 58 -0.14 -20.93 2.77
C GLU A 58 -1.44 -20.78 3.59
N LYS A 59 -1.48 -19.86 4.54
CA LYS A 59 -2.58 -19.80 5.53
C LYS A 59 -3.55 -18.64 5.28
N GLY A 60 -4.40 -18.81 4.31
CA GLY A 60 -5.60 -18.01 4.18
C GLY A 60 -5.88 -17.54 2.76
N GLU A 61 -7.11 -17.61 2.36
CA GLU A 61 -7.58 -16.86 1.20
C GLU A 61 -7.32 -15.37 1.47
N GLU A 62 -6.55 -14.74 0.60
CA GLU A 62 -6.31 -13.30 0.67
C GLU A 62 -7.65 -12.59 0.45
N ARG A 63 -8.24 -12.08 1.54
CA ARG A 63 -9.46 -11.31 1.46
C ARG A 63 -9.15 -9.91 1.00
N VAL A 64 -9.68 -9.56 -0.16
CA VAL A 64 -9.49 -8.26 -0.80
C VAL A 64 -10.84 -7.68 -1.21
N LEU A 65 -10.90 -6.37 -1.33
CA LEU A 65 -12.03 -5.70 -1.97
C LEU A 65 -11.95 -5.96 -3.48
N GLY A 66 -13.08 -6.37 -4.05
CA GLY A 66 -13.20 -6.60 -5.49
C GLY A 66 -12.91 -5.31 -6.29
N LYS A 67 -12.42 -5.49 -7.51
CA LYS A 67 -12.17 -4.37 -8.42
C LYS A 67 -13.50 -3.76 -8.87
N SER A 68 -13.55 -2.42 -8.92
CA SER A 68 -14.66 -1.72 -9.56
C SER A 68 -14.70 -2.03 -11.06
N ALA A 69 -15.90 -2.16 -11.60
CA ALA A 69 -16.11 -2.53 -13.02
C ALA A 69 -15.83 -1.40 -14.03
N SER A 70 -15.25 -0.28 -13.57
CA SER A 70 -14.96 0.85 -14.46
C SER A 70 -13.89 0.46 -15.50
N ARG A 71 -14.24 0.67 -16.78
CA ARG A 71 -13.29 0.57 -17.89
C ARG A 71 -12.94 1.97 -18.32
N HIS A 72 -11.66 2.24 -18.38
CA HIS A 72 -11.13 3.53 -18.82
C HIS A 72 -10.41 3.36 -20.15
N ASP A 73 -10.50 4.37 -21.04
CA ASP A 73 -9.75 4.39 -22.31
C ASP A 73 -8.24 4.53 -22.06
N LEU A 74 -7.87 5.21 -20.96
CA LEU A 74 -6.49 5.36 -20.49
C LEU A 74 -6.30 4.58 -19.18
N LEU A 75 -5.09 4.14 -18.91
CA LEU A 75 -4.74 3.54 -17.62
C LEU A 75 -4.79 4.57 -16.49
N HIS A 76 -5.64 4.34 -15.51
CA HIS A 76 -5.70 5.14 -14.30
C HIS A 76 -4.72 4.59 -13.26
N ILE A 77 -3.65 5.33 -13.02
CA ILE A 77 -2.56 4.93 -12.14
C ILE A 77 -2.55 5.83 -10.89
N GLY A 78 -2.77 5.23 -9.73
CA GLY A 78 -2.59 5.92 -8.45
C GLY A 78 -1.12 5.96 -8.05
N ILE A 79 -0.66 7.10 -7.55
CA ILE A 79 0.73 7.26 -7.13
C ILE A 79 0.85 7.80 -5.71
N SER A 80 1.89 7.32 -4.97
CA SER A 80 2.28 7.89 -3.68
C SER A 80 3.79 7.81 -3.54
N TRP A 81 4.45 8.94 -3.28
CA TRP A 81 5.91 9.10 -3.45
C TRP A 81 6.64 9.44 -2.16
N LYS A 82 5.94 9.77 -1.08
CA LYS A 82 6.53 10.16 0.21
C LYS A 82 6.05 9.28 1.36
N SER A 83 6.85 9.19 2.40
CA SER A 83 6.53 8.52 3.66
C SER A 83 6.85 9.46 4.82
N ASP A 84 5.90 9.67 5.74
CA ASP A 84 6.04 10.52 6.93
C ASP A 84 6.57 9.77 8.15
N ALA A 85 7.14 8.57 7.98
CA ALA A 85 7.73 7.83 9.09
C ALA A 85 8.88 8.64 9.70
N GLU A 86 8.76 9.05 10.97
CA GLU A 86 9.65 10.02 11.66
C GLU A 86 11.15 9.73 11.47
N LEU A 87 11.57 8.47 11.60
CA LEU A 87 12.99 8.12 11.55
C LEU A 87 13.50 7.71 10.16
N ILE A 88 12.63 7.17 9.32
CA ILE A 88 13.02 6.50 8.07
C ILE A 88 12.24 7.01 6.85
N GLY A 89 11.34 7.96 7.04
CA GLY A 89 10.51 8.50 5.96
C GLY A 89 11.33 9.07 4.81
N GLY A 90 12.35 9.85 5.10
CA GLY A 90 13.24 10.41 4.09
C GLY A 90 13.99 9.34 3.27
N LEU A 91 14.32 8.19 3.87
CA LEU A 91 14.97 7.09 3.15
C LEU A 91 14.01 6.36 2.19
N LYS A 92 12.70 6.40 2.49
CA LYS A 92 11.66 5.75 1.70
C LYS A 92 11.05 6.68 0.65
N SER A 93 11.15 7.98 0.85
CA SER A 93 10.57 8.99 -0.01
C SER A 93 11.39 9.18 -1.28
N THR A 94 10.69 9.58 -2.32
CA THR A 94 11.25 9.97 -3.62
C THR A 94 10.81 11.39 -3.96
N ASP A 95 11.49 12.04 -4.90
CA ASP A 95 11.05 13.30 -5.48
C ASP A 95 10.22 13.04 -6.73
N LEU A 96 9.12 13.78 -6.95
CA LEU A 96 8.33 13.66 -8.18
C LEU A 96 9.12 13.96 -9.44
N ALA A 97 10.22 14.71 -9.33
CA ALA A 97 11.14 14.92 -10.45
C ALA A 97 11.76 13.62 -10.97
N ASP A 98 11.93 12.61 -10.11
CA ASP A 98 12.43 11.30 -10.49
C ASP A 98 11.38 10.45 -11.24
N TRP A 99 10.10 10.79 -11.15
CA TRP A 99 8.98 10.07 -11.80
C TRP A 99 8.72 10.52 -13.24
N LYS A 100 9.45 11.49 -13.77
CA LYS A 100 9.20 12.08 -15.10
C LYS A 100 9.11 11.04 -16.22
N GLU A 101 9.94 10.01 -16.19
CA GLU A 101 9.93 8.96 -17.21
C GLU A 101 8.68 8.06 -17.09
N ILE A 102 8.13 7.90 -15.88
CA ILE A 102 6.85 7.20 -15.65
C ILE A 102 5.71 8.07 -16.19
N PHE A 103 5.71 9.36 -15.89
CA PHE A 103 4.68 10.29 -16.35
C PHE A 103 4.66 10.48 -17.87
N ALA A 104 5.80 10.24 -18.53
CA ALA A 104 5.92 10.31 -19.98
C ALA A 104 5.36 9.07 -20.70
N GLN A 105 4.91 8.02 -20.00
CA GLN A 105 4.34 6.84 -20.63
C GLN A 105 2.99 7.18 -21.26
N PRO A 106 2.79 6.89 -22.56
CA PRO A 106 1.54 7.19 -23.25
C PRO A 106 0.39 6.30 -22.73
N GLY A 107 -0.82 6.79 -22.83
CA GLY A 107 -2.00 6.01 -22.47
C GLY A 107 -2.26 5.92 -20.97
N CYS A 108 -1.60 6.75 -20.16
CA CYS A 108 -1.75 6.78 -18.70
C CYS A 108 -2.31 8.11 -18.20
N ARG A 109 -3.11 8.04 -17.14
CA ARG A 109 -3.50 9.17 -16.28
C ARG A 109 -3.04 8.88 -14.87
N PHE A 110 -2.52 9.88 -14.17
CA PHE A 110 -1.93 9.72 -12.85
C PHE A 110 -2.77 10.45 -11.79
N PHE A 111 -3.05 9.75 -10.69
CA PHE A 111 -3.86 10.25 -9.59
C PHE A 111 -3.07 10.22 -8.30
N SER A 112 -3.10 11.33 -7.56
CA SER A 112 -2.46 11.42 -6.25
C SER A 112 -3.20 10.59 -5.22
N LEU A 113 -2.50 9.63 -4.61
CA LEU A 113 -2.89 8.91 -3.41
C LEU A 113 -2.02 9.35 -2.21
N GLN A 114 -1.25 10.41 -2.38
CA GLN A 114 -0.32 10.89 -1.36
C GLN A 114 -1.09 11.59 -0.24
N TYR A 115 -0.72 11.30 0.98
CA TYR A 115 -1.19 11.96 2.20
C TYR A 115 -0.28 13.14 2.56
N GLY A 116 -0.79 14.03 3.43
CA GLY A 116 -0.13 15.27 3.81
C GLY A 116 -0.41 16.42 2.88
N ASP A 117 0.21 17.57 3.15
CA ASP A 117 0.15 18.71 2.24
C ASP A 117 1.14 18.50 1.09
N VAL A 118 0.61 18.37 -0.09
CA VAL A 118 1.35 18.14 -1.34
C VAL A 118 1.03 19.18 -2.39
N SER A 119 0.48 20.31 -1.98
CA SER A 119 0.05 21.40 -2.88
C SER A 119 1.18 21.86 -3.78
N ASP A 120 2.36 22.12 -3.23
CA ASP A 120 3.54 22.55 -3.99
C ASP A 120 4.00 21.48 -4.99
N ASP A 121 3.97 20.21 -4.59
CA ASP A 121 4.31 19.10 -5.47
C ASP A 121 3.33 19.01 -6.65
N LEU A 122 2.03 19.14 -6.41
CA LEU A 122 0.99 19.06 -7.45
C LEU A 122 0.99 20.29 -8.36
N GLU A 123 1.30 21.47 -7.83
CA GLU A 123 1.47 22.69 -8.65
C GLU A 123 2.65 22.52 -9.64
N ALA A 124 3.74 21.90 -9.20
CA ALA A 124 4.89 21.62 -10.06
C ALA A 124 4.63 20.51 -11.09
N PHE A 125 3.65 19.63 -10.85
CA PHE A 125 3.29 18.49 -11.70
C PHE A 125 1.79 18.45 -12.02
N PRO A 126 1.28 19.40 -12.85
CA PRO A 126 -0.16 19.56 -13.12
C PRO A 126 -0.79 18.39 -13.91
N ASN A 127 -0.01 17.44 -14.37
CA ASN A 127 -0.46 16.20 -15.00
C ASN A 127 -0.85 15.12 -13.97
N ILE A 128 -0.67 15.37 -12.68
CA ILE A 128 -1.15 14.51 -11.60
C ILE A 128 -2.49 15.07 -11.12
N GLU A 129 -3.51 14.24 -11.21
CA GLU A 129 -4.87 14.60 -10.83
C GLU A 129 -5.16 14.25 -9.37
N THR A 130 -6.07 14.98 -8.76
CA THR A 130 -6.61 14.63 -7.44
C THR A 130 -7.90 13.82 -7.62
N ILE A 131 -8.17 12.90 -6.68
CA ILE A 131 -9.43 12.16 -6.64
C ILE A 131 -10.42 12.94 -5.77
N GLU A 132 -11.55 13.32 -6.34
CA GLU A 132 -12.58 14.07 -5.62
C GLU A 132 -13.09 13.27 -4.41
N GLY A 133 -13.18 13.94 -3.26
CA GLY A 133 -13.62 13.32 -2.00
C GLY A 133 -12.67 12.27 -1.43
N PHE A 134 -11.44 12.18 -1.95
CA PHE A 134 -10.41 11.32 -1.39
C PHE A 134 -9.76 11.98 -0.17
N ASP A 135 -9.83 11.28 0.97
CA ASP A 135 -9.12 11.65 2.19
C ASP A 135 -8.16 10.51 2.59
N PRO A 136 -6.86 10.68 2.35
CA PRO A 136 -5.86 9.66 2.70
C PRO A 136 -5.68 9.47 4.21
N PHE A 137 -6.17 10.40 5.05
CA PHE A 137 -6.19 10.28 6.50
C PHE A 137 -7.52 9.78 7.06
N GLY A 138 -8.54 9.69 6.21
CA GLY A 138 -9.87 9.22 6.58
C GLY A 138 -9.95 7.71 6.82
N ALA A 139 -11.16 7.18 6.73
CA ALA A 139 -11.37 5.74 6.87
C ALA A 139 -10.69 4.97 5.74
N THR A 140 -9.86 3.98 6.10
CA THR A 140 -9.12 3.17 5.12
C THR A 140 -10.02 2.37 4.18
N LEU A 141 -11.28 2.13 4.54
CA LEU A 141 -12.26 1.54 3.63
C LEU A 141 -12.53 2.45 2.43
N ASN A 142 -12.78 3.74 2.66
CA ASN A 142 -12.98 4.71 1.57
C ASN A 142 -11.72 4.79 0.68
N PHE A 143 -10.54 4.79 1.30
CA PHE A 143 -9.29 4.75 0.56
C PHE A 143 -9.21 3.48 -0.34
N ALA A 144 -9.50 2.31 0.21
CA ALA A 144 -9.45 1.05 -0.53
C ALA A 144 -10.49 1.02 -1.66
N GLU A 145 -11.70 1.58 -1.44
CA GLU A 145 -12.73 1.71 -2.48
C GLU A 145 -12.23 2.58 -3.64
N ARG A 146 -11.60 3.73 -3.37
CA ARG A 146 -11.02 4.59 -4.41
C ARG A 146 -9.87 3.90 -5.15
N VAL A 147 -9.03 3.16 -4.44
CA VAL A 147 -7.97 2.35 -5.07
C VAL A 147 -8.56 1.28 -5.99
N SER A 148 -9.69 0.68 -5.63
CA SER A 148 -10.34 -0.36 -6.45
C SER A 148 -10.85 0.15 -7.80
N GLU A 149 -10.99 1.46 -7.97
CA GLU A 149 -11.37 2.12 -9.22
C GLU A 149 -10.17 2.32 -10.17
N LEU A 150 -8.94 2.15 -9.67
CA LEU A 150 -7.70 2.34 -10.44
C LEU A 150 -7.25 1.05 -11.14
N ASP A 151 -6.48 1.19 -12.19
CA ASP A 151 -5.91 0.07 -12.94
C ASP A 151 -4.59 -0.42 -12.34
N LEU A 152 -3.83 0.47 -11.70
CA LEU A 152 -2.55 0.20 -11.09
C LEU A 152 -2.29 1.20 -9.95
N VAL A 153 -1.59 0.78 -8.92
CA VAL A 153 -0.98 1.67 -7.93
C VAL A 153 0.54 1.53 -7.99
N ILE A 154 1.25 2.65 -8.10
CA ILE A 154 2.71 2.72 -7.99
C ILE A 154 3.02 3.58 -6.76
N THR A 155 3.67 3.01 -5.76
CA THR A 155 3.88 3.69 -4.47
C THR A 155 5.22 3.33 -3.84
N VAL A 156 5.75 4.21 -3.00
CA VAL A 156 6.84 3.83 -2.09
C VAL A 156 6.31 2.94 -0.96
N GLY A 157 7.21 2.36 -0.16
CA GLY A 157 6.84 1.48 0.96
C GLY A 157 6.23 2.24 2.14
N ASN A 158 5.01 2.74 1.97
CA ASN A 158 4.24 3.52 2.95
C ASN A 158 2.86 2.90 3.22
N THR A 159 1.98 3.60 3.93
CA THR A 159 0.61 3.15 4.25
C THR A 159 -0.22 2.88 3.00
N THR A 160 -0.06 3.67 1.93
CA THR A 160 -0.74 3.47 0.65
C THR A 160 -0.50 2.06 0.09
N ALA A 161 0.74 1.57 0.15
CA ALA A 161 1.06 0.20 -0.28
C ALA A 161 0.25 -0.84 0.50
N HIS A 162 0.15 -0.69 1.83
CA HIS A 162 -0.56 -1.63 2.70
C HIS A 162 -2.08 -1.61 2.52
N VAL A 163 -2.65 -0.47 2.17
CA VAL A 163 -4.09 -0.37 1.84
C VAL A 163 -4.35 -0.92 0.45
N ALA A 164 -3.55 -0.53 -0.54
CA ALA A 164 -3.75 -0.91 -1.93
C ALA A 164 -3.69 -2.44 -2.14
N VAL A 165 -2.80 -3.15 -1.47
CA VAL A 165 -2.74 -4.63 -1.56
C VAL A 165 -3.98 -5.34 -0.98
N ARG A 166 -4.88 -4.62 -0.31
CA ARG A 166 -6.18 -5.14 0.17
C ARG A 166 -7.29 -4.99 -0.85
N THR A 167 -6.96 -4.61 -2.07
CA THR A 167 -7.86 -4.56 -3.22
C THR A 167 -7.36 -5.51 -4.32
N GLU A 168 -8.17 -5.73 -5.35
CA GLU A 168 -7.74 -6.49 -6.54
C GLU A 168 -6.88 -5.66 -7.49
N THR A 169 -6.68 -4.38 -7.22
CA THR A 169 -5.82 -3.51 -8.03
C THR A 169 -4.36 -3.95 -7.93
N PRO A 170 -3.66 -4.15 -9.03
CA PRO A 170 -2.22 -4.41 -9.03
C PRO A 170 -1.45 -3.31 -8.30
N VAL A 171 -0.45 -3.69 -7.49
CA VAL A 171 0.34 -2.75 -6.69
C VAL A 171 1.82 -2.94 -6.98
N TRP A 172 2.49 -1.88 -7.39
CA TRP A 172 3.92 -1.83 -7.59
C TRP A 172 4.56 -0.97 -6.51
N VAL A 173 5.49 -1.58 -5.77
CA VAL A 173 6.09 -0.95 -4.59
C VAL A 173 7.55 -0.67 -4.81
N LEU A 174 7.92 0.61 -4.79
CA LEU A 174 9.29 1.10 -4.80
C LEU A 174 9.86 1.01 -3.38
N LEU A 175 10.93 0.25 -3.19
CA LEU A 175 11.53 0.06 -1.88
C LEU A 175 12.97 0.55 -1.82
N ALA A 176 13.25 1.32 -0.78
CA ALA A 176 14.62 1.65 -0.39
C ALA A 176 15.41 0.38 -0.05
N SER A 177 16.73 0.38 -0.28
CA SER A 177 17.61 -0.65 0.26
C SER A 177 18.10 -0.26 1.67
N GLY A 178 18.57 -1.23 2.44
CA GLY A 178 19.07 -1.00 3.80
C GLY A 178 17.99 -0.99 4.88
N LEU A 179 17.95 0.04 5.72
CA LEU A 179 17.11 0.11 6.94
C LEU A 179 15.65 0.52 6.68
N GLY A 180 15.30 0.94 5.47
CA GLY A 180 13.98 1.50 5.17
C GLY A 180 12.81 0.50 5.12
N PRO A 181 12.96 -0.70 4.53
CA PRO A 181 11.84 -1.62 4.33
C PRO A 181 11.40 -2.33 5.61
N SER A 182 10.08 -2.44 5.80
CA SER A 182 9.50 -3.37 6.77
C SER A 182 9.83 -4.83 6.40
N TRP A 183 9.91 -5.72 7.38
CA TRP A 183 10.16 -7.16 7.20
C TRP A 183 9.17 -7.83 6.23
N ILE A 184 7.94 -7.32 6.16
CA ILE A 184 6.87 -7.78 5.25
C ILE A 184 7.33 -7.82 3.78
N TRP A 185 8.16 -6.85 3.40
CA TRP A 185 8.67 -6.73 2.04
C TRP A 185 9.86 -7.65 1.76
N LEU A 186 10.37 -8.37 2.75
CA LEU A 186 11.62 -9.14 2.69
C LEU A 186 12.83 -8.27 2.33
N ARG A 187 14.01 -8.86 2.30
CA ARG A 187 15.25 -8.15 1.93
C ARG A 187 15.60 -8.27 0.45
N GLN A 188 15.07 -9.28 -0.23
CA GLN A 188 15.40 -9.63 -1.61
C GLN A 188 14.15 -10.06 -2.37
N GLY A 189 14.28 -10.16 -3.69
CA GLY A 189 13.21 -10.61 -4.55
C GLY A 189 12.26 -9.48 -4.98
N THR A 190 11.41 -9.81 -5.93
CA THR A 190 10.42 -8.93 -6.55
C THR A 190 8.99 -9.19 -6.06
N GLN A 191 8.84 -10.11 -5.13
CA GLN A 191 7.57 -10.52 -4.52
C GLN A 191 7.74 -10.79 -3.03
N THR A 192 6.64 -10.86 -2.31
CA THR A 192 6.59 -11.25 -0.90
C THR A 192 5.40 -12.20 -0.68
N PRO A 193 5.55 -13.27 0.14
CA PRO A 193 4.44 -14.15 0.44
C PRO A 193 3.32 -13.48 1.25
N VAL A 194 3.63 -12.38 1.94
CA VAL A 194 2.63 -11.62 2.71
C VAL A 194 1.67 -10.86 1.80
N TYR A 195 2.15 -10.41 0.64
CA TYR A 195 1.37 -9.68 -0.37
C TYR A 195 1.70 -10.23 -1.76
N PRO A 196 1.15 -11.40 -2.12
CA PRO A 196 1.54 -12.11 -3.34
C PRO A 196 1.22 -11.35 -4.64
N ARG A 197 0.28 -10.39 -4.59
CA ARG A 197 -0.09 -9.54 -5.73
C ARG A 197 0.78 -8.29 -5.87
N ALA A 198 1.58 -7.95 -4.86
CA ALA A 198 2.48 -6.83 -4.93
C ALA A 198 3.72 -7.18 -5.76
N ARG A 199 4.09 -6.29 -6.67
CA ARG A 199 5.37 -6.36 -7.37
C ARG A 199 6.33 -5.34 -6.77
N ILE A 200 7.54 -5.78 -6.48
CA ILE A 200 8.53 -4.98 -5.75
C ILE A 200 9.65 -4.55 -6.68
N PHE A 201 9.96 -3.27 -6.64
CA PHE A 201 11.07 -2.62 -7.33
C PHE A 201 12.01 -2.03 -6.28
N ARG A 202 13.24 -2.53 -6.21
CA ARG A 202 14.17 -2.16 -5.13
C ARG A 202 15.30 -1.31 -5.65
N GLN A 203 15.75 -0.38 -4.81
CA GLN A 203 17.08 0.20 -4.96
C GLN A 203 18.12 -0.93 -4.86
N PRO A 204 19.08 -1.04 -5.79
CA PRO A 204 20.18 -1.99 -5.68
C PRO A 204 21.14 -1.62 -4.54
N ILE A 205 21.35 -0.33 -4.32
CA ILE A 205 22.12 0.25 -3.21
C ILE A 205 21.37 1.46 -2.63
N PRO A 206 21.61 1.83 -1.34
CA PRO A 206 20.97 2.99 -0.73
C PRO A 206 21.11 4.27 -1.58
N GLY A 207 19.98 4.94 -1.84
CA GLY A 207 19.92 6.18 -2.61
C GLY A 207 19.82 6.01 -4.14
N ASP A 208 20.02 4.82 -4.69
CA ASP A 208 19.90 4.59 -6.14
C ASP A 208 18.43 4.35 -6.56
N TRP A 209 17.60 5.39 -6.41
CA TRP A 209 16.24 5.39 -6.91
C TRP A 209 16.18 5.29 -8.44
N LYS A 210 17.16 5.87 -9.14
CA LYS A 210 17.20 5.88 -10.61
C LYS A 210 17.15 4.47 -11.21
N SER A 211 17.85 3.51 -10.61
CA SER A 211 17.80 2.11 -11.06
C SER A 211 16.44 1.46 -10.79
N ALA A 212 15.79 1.77 -9.67
CA ALA A 212 14.45 1.29 -9.38
C ALA A 212 13.41 1.88 -10.36
N PHE A 213 13.49 3.18 -10.64
CA PHE A 213 12.61 3.85 -11.62
C PHE A 213 12.74 3.27 -13.02
N ARG A 214 13.98 3.01 -13.49
CA ARG A 214 14.19 2.36 -14.80
C ARG A 214 13.51 1.01 -14.90
N GLN A 215 13.50 0.21 -13.83
CA GLN A 215 12.79 -1.06 -13.79
C GLN A 215 11.26 -0.85 -13.89
N VAL A 216 10.71 0.13 -13.17
CA VAL A 216 9.28 0.48 -13.24
C VAL A 216 8.89 0.92 -14.64
N VAL A 217 9.67 1.80 -15.28
CA VAL A 217 9.41 2.28 -16.64
C VAL A 217 9.43 1.13 -17.66
N ALA A 218 10.43 0.26 -17.59
CA ALA A 218 10.53 -0.89 -18.49
C ALA A 218 9.31 -1.82 -18.34
N GLU A 219 8.90 -2.08 -17.10
CA GLU A 219 7.74 -2.93 -16.82
C GLU A 219 6.44 -2.28 -17.26
N LEU A 220 6.26 -0.98 -17.02
CA LEU A 220 5.06 -0.24 -17.42
C LEU A 220 4.94 -0.23 -18.95
N SER A 221 6.03 0.00 -19.66
CA SER A 221 6.06 -0.08 -21.12
C SER A 221 5.65 -1.48 -21.61
N CYS A 222 6.20 -2.55 -21.02
CA CYS A 222 5.81 -3.93 -21.37
C CYS A 222 4.31 -4.16 -21.10
N TRP A 223 3.81 -3.70 -19.97
CA TRP A 223 2.41 -3.89 -19.60
C TRP A 223 1.45 -3.15 -20.54
N LEU A 224 1.80 -1.93 -20.96
CA LEU A 224 1.03 -1.15 -21.93
C LEU A 224 0.95 -1.85 -23.30
N HIS A 225 2.02 -2.51 -23.75
CA HIS A 225 2.04 -3.22 -25.03
C HIS A 225 1.30 -4.56 -25.00
N SER A 226 1.00 -5.10 -23.82
CA SER A 226 0.32 -6.40 -23.66
C SER A 226 -1.22 -6.30 -23.57
N ARG A 227 -1.78 -5.08 -23.58
CA ARG A 227 -3.23 -4.80 -23.56
C ARG A 227 -3.77 -4.59 -24.95
#